data_5947c428b89c891de8a0883a9b54b585
#
_entry.id   5947c428b89c891de8a0883a9b54b585
#
_cell.length_a   1.000
_cell.length_b   1.000
_cell.length_c   1.000
_cell.angle_alpha   90.00
_cell.angle_beta   90.00
_cell.angle_gamma   90.00
#
_symmetry.space_group_name_H-M   'P 1'
#
loop_
_entity.id
_entity.type
_entity.pdbx_description
1 polymer ?
#
loop_
_entity_poly.entity_id
_entity_poly.type
_entity_poly.pdbx_seq_one_letter_code
_entity_poly.pdbx_strand_id
1 'polypeptide(L)'
;MALALVITGFTAFGIASNPGIAYTIVTNQVLFWGLIIAEFGLVIAISGAINKLSAATATLLFVLYSIINGATLSVIFMVYTLTSIASVFFITAGLFGVMAFIGYTTKTDLTSIGKVLFMALIGIVLATIVNLFIGSSMLNMIVSYIGVVVFTGLTAYDSQKIKNMLYEADDMDEGMQKIALLGSLTLYLDFINLFLMLLRIFGNNRD
;
A
#
# COMPACT_ATOMS: atom_id res chain seq x y z
N MET A 1 4.94 -9.79 2.53
CA MET A 1 3.73 -9.06 2.14
C MET A 1 2.44 -9.64 2.74
N ALA A 2 2.03 -10.89 2.48
CA ALA A 2 0.76 -11.44 2.96
C ALA A 2 0.57 -11.33 4.49
N LEU A 3 1.58 -11.68 5.29
CA LEU A 3 1.54 -11.49 6.75
C LEU A 3 1.33 -10.02 7.15
N ALA A 4 1.95 -9.09 6.46
CA ALA A 4 1.78 -7.66 6.70
C ALA A 4 0.34 -7.21 6.45
N LEU A 5 -0.29 -7.69 5.35
CA LEU A 5 -1.71 -7.42 5.06
C LEU A 5 -2.63 -8.02 6.12
N VAL A 6 -2.31 -9.23 6.62
CA VAL A 6 -3.07 -9.86 7.71
C VAL A 6 -2.97 -9.02 8.99
N ILE A 7 -1.76 -8.58 9.37
CA ILE A 7 -1.55 -7.72 10.54
C ILE A 7 -2.34 -6.41 10.38
N THR A 8 -2.24 -5.76 9.22
CA THR A 8 -2.98 -4.54 8.91
C THR A 8 -4.49 -4.74 9.03
N GLY A 9 -5.02 -5.81 8.44
CA GLY A 9 -6.45 -6.12 8.48
C GLY A 9 -6.96 -6.40 9.90
N PHE A 10 -6.22 -7.20 10.68
CA PHE A 10 -6.58 -7.47 12.08
C PHE A 10 -6.50 -6.22 12.95
N THR A 11 -5.49 -5.39 12.78
CA THR A 11 -5.35 -4.13 13.51
C THR A 11 -6.49 -3.18 13.15
N ALA A 12 -6.78 -3.01 11.85
CA ALA A 12 -7.85 -2.13 11.39
C ALA A 12 -9.22 -2.58 11.91
N PHE A 13 -9.52 -3.89 11.82
CA PHE A 13 -10.77 -4.45 12.32
C PHE A 13 -10.87 -4.37 13.85
N GLY A 14 -9.78 -4.69 14.56
CA GLY A 14 -9.74 -4.62 16.02
C GLY A 14 -9.99 -3.22 16.56
N ILE A 15 -9.39 -2.20 15.94
CA ILE A 15 -9.62 -0.79 16.29
C ILE A 15 -11.04 -0.36 15.92
N ALA A 16 -11.52 -0.71 14.73
CA ALA A 16 -12.87 -0.38 14.27
C ALA A 16 -13.98 -1.03 15.15
N SER A 17 -13.69 -2.18 15.74
CA SER A 17 -14.59 -2.87 16.67
C SER A 17 -14.70 -2.17 18.03
N ASN A 18 -13.83 -1.21 18.32
CA ASN A 18 -13.88 -0.37 19.52
C ASN A 18 -14.21 1.07 19.13
N PRO A 19 -15.49 1.49 19.21
CA PRO A 19 -15.93 2.80 18.76
C PRO A 19 -15.17 3.98 19.41
N GLY A 20 -14.78 3.82 20.68
CA GLY A 20 -14.05 4.86 21.42
C GLY A 20 -12.64 5.10 20.81
N ILE A 21 -11.92 4.04 20.46
CA ILE A 21 -10.57 4.15 19.86
C ILE A 21 -10.69 4.70 18.43
N ALA A 22 -11.59 4.15 17.63
CA ALA A 22 -11.80 4.61 16.24
C ALA A 22 -12.19 6.10 16.20
N TYR A 23 -13.12 6.52 17.08
CA TYR A 23 -13.52 7.92 17.21
C TYR A 23 -12.35 8.82 17.60
N THR A 24 -11.51 8.39 18.56
CA THR A 24 -10.33 9.15 18.98
C THR A 24 -9.35 9.36 17.83
N ILE A 25 -9.10 8.35 16.99
CA ILE A 25 -8.22 8.49 15.82
C ILE A 25 -8.75 9.51 14.83
N VAL A 26 -10.06 9.51 14.57
CA VAL A 26 -10.66 10.41 13.57
C VAL A 26 -10.76 11.85 14.08
N THR A 27 -11.11 12.04 15.36
CA THR A 27 -11.35 13.39 15.91
C THR A 27 -10.09 14.08 16.39
N ASN A 28 -9.04 13.31 16.75
CA ASN A 28 -7.78 13.90 17.17
C ASN A 28 -6.85 14.11 15.95
N GLN A 29 -6.90 15.32 15.41
CA GLN A 29 -6.07 15.72 14.26
C GLN A 29 -4.57 15.46 14.48
N VAL A 30 -4.05 15.70 15.69
CA VAL A 30 -2.63 15.50 15.99
C VAL A 30 -2.27 14.01 15.91
N LEU A 31 -3.14 13.15 16.45
CA LEU A 31 -2.95 11.71 16.38
C LEU A 31 -3.03 11.20 14.93
N PHE A 32 -4.03 11.63 14.18
CA PHE A 32 -4.24 11.21 12.78
C PHE A 32 -3.06 11.60 11.88
N TRP A 33 -2.64 12.87 11.92
CA TRP A 33 -1.49 13.31 11.14
C TRP A 33 -0.18 12.70 11.66
N GLY A 34 -0.07 12.46 12.97
CA GLY A 34 1.07 11.78 13.56
C GLY A 34 1.23 10.35 13.03
N LEU A 35 0.14 9.60 12.89
CA LEU A 35 0.16 8.25 12.29
C LEU A 35 0.61 8.32 10.82
N ILE A 36 0.07 9.24 10.02
CA ILE A 36 0.47 9.42 8.62
C ILE A 36 1.97 9.76 8.50
N ILE A 37 2.46 10.69 9.30
CA ILE A 37 3.88 11.07 9.29
C ILE A 37 4.76 9.87 9.71
N ALA A 38 4.32 9.10 10.70
CA ALA A 38 5.03 7.89 11.13
C ALA A 38 5.08 6.84 10.02
N GLU A 39 4.01 6.63 9.27
CA GLU A 39 3.97 5.73 8.11
C GLU A 39 5.00 6.14 7.05
N PHE A 40 4.98 7.40 6.63
CA PHE A 40 5.97 7.92 5.67
C PHE A 40 7.40 7.80 6.20
N GLY A 41 7.61 8.15 7.48
CA GLY A 41 8.91 8.03 8.13
C GLY A 41 9.43 6.59 8.14
N LEU A 42 8.58 5.61 8.43
CA LEU A 42 8.95 4.19 8.42
C LEU A 42 9.27 3.68 7.02
N VAL A 43 8.48 4.05 6.00
CA VAL A 43 8.77 3.67 4.61
C VAL A 43 10.12 4.25 4.17
N ILE A 44 10.38 5.52 4.46
CA ILE A 44 11.66 6.17 4.13
C ILE A 44 12.81 5.52 4.92
N ALA A 45 12.62 5.22 6.20
CA ALA A 45 13.64 4.58 7.03
C ALA A 45 13.97 3.17 6.53
N ILE A 46 12.97 2.34 6.22
CA ILE A 46 13.20 1.00 5.70
C ILE A 46 13.87 1.07 4.34
N SER A 47 13.31 1.83 3.39
CA SER A 47 13.79 1.89 2.01
C SER A 47 15.16 2.59 1.90
N GLY A 48 15.36 3.69 2.62
CA GLY A 48 16.58 4.49 2.53
C GLY A 48 17.75 3.96 3.37
N ALA A 49 17.47 3.22 4.46
CA ALA A 49 18.49 2.72 5.35
C ALA A 49 18.65 1.18 5.30
N ILE A 50 18.04 0.49 4.36
CA ILE A 50 18.04 -0.97 4.28
C ILE A 50 19.44 -1.58 4.34
N ASN A 51 20.41 -0.93 3.69
CA ASN A 51 21.81 -1.39 3.67
C ASN A 51 22.50 -1.26 5.04
N LYS A 52 21.99 -0.40 5.93
CA LYS A 52 22.52 -0.17 7.29
C LYS A 52 21.76 -0.95 8.36
N LEU A 53 20.56 -1.42 8.05
CA LEU A 53 19.73 -2.19 8.95
C LEU A 53 20.02 -3.68 8.83
N SER A 54 19.91 -4.42 9.94
CA SER A 54 19.84 -5.88 9.86
C SER A 54 18.49 -6.31 9.26
N ALA A 55 18.43 -7.47 8.62
CA ALA A 55 17.18 -8.02 8.08
C ALA A 55 16.10 -8.16 9.17
N ALA A 56 16.49 -8.54 10.40
CA ALA A 56 15.59 -8.62 11.55
C ALA A 56 15.02 -7.25 11.93
N THR A 57 15.86 -6.22 12.03
CA THR A 57 15.40 -4.85 12.33
C THR A 57 14.46 -4.31 11.27
N ALA A 58 14.80 -4.49 9.98
CA ALA A 58 13.95 -4.06 8.89
C ALA A 58 12.60 -4.80 8.87
N THR A 59 12.59 -6.09 9.23
CA THR A 59 11.34 -6.86 9.39
C THR A 59 10.49 -6.31 10.53
N LEU A 60 11.08 -6.00 11.69
CA LEU A 60 10.35 -5.40 12.81
C LEU A 60 9.77 -4.03 12.45
N LEU A 61 10.50 -3.20 11.73
CA LEU A 61 9.99 -1.92 11.26
C LEU A 61 8.84 -2.10 10.26
N PHE A 62 8.89 -3.11 9.39
CA PHE A 62 7.79 -3.42 8.48
C PHE A 62 6.54 -3.94 9.22
N VAL A 63 6.71 -4.75 10.25
CA VAL A 63 5.60 -5.16 11.13
C VAL A 63 5.00 -3.94 11.84
N LEU A 64 5.83 -3.08 12.40
CA LEU A 64 5.37 -1.84 13.04
C LEU A 64 4.61 -0.95 12.04
N TYR A 65 5.13 -0.78 10.82
CA TYR A 65 4.46 -0.09 9.75
C TYR A 65 3.07 -0.69 9.47
N SER A 66 2.97 -2.02 9.38
CA SER A 66 1.70 -2.72 9.12
C SER A 66 0.66 -2.48 10.22
N ILE A 67 1.10 -2.39 11.48
CA ILE A 67 0.22 -2.06 12.61
C ILE A 67 -0.26 -0.60 12.52
N ILE A 68 0.65 0.34 12.27
CA ILE A 68 0.31 1.77 12.18
C ILE A 68 -0.63 2.00 10.99
N ASN A 69 -0.34 1.41 9.83
CA ASN A 69 -1.19 1.48 8.65
C ASN A 69 -2.58 0.85 8.92
N GLY A 70 -2.64 -0.25 9.68
CA GLY A 70 -3.92 -0.81 10.13
C GLY A 70 -4.70 0.16 11.01
N ALA A 71 -4.04 0.90 11.89
CA ALA A 71 -4.69 1.91 12.73
C ALA A 71 -5.26 3.05 11.87
N THR A 72 -4.50 3.55 10.90
CA THR A 72 -4.97 4.59 9.96
C THR A 72 -6.12 4.06 9.10
N LEU A 73 -6.02 2.83 8.59
CA LEU A 73 -7.06 2.21 7.77
C LEU A 73 -8.33 1.84 8.55
N SER A 74 -8.30 1.82 9.89
CA SER A 74 -9.50 1.56 10.70
C SER A 74 -10.65 2.52 10.39
N VAL A 75 -10.32 3.73 9.93
CA VAL A 75 -11.28 4.77 9.53
C VAL A 75 -12.19 4.32 8.37
N ILE A 76 -11.72 3.45 7.48
CA ILE A 76 -12.54 2.97 6.35
C ILE A 76 -13.79 2.21 6.82
N PHE A 77 -13.75 1.56 8.00
CA PHE A 77 -14.89 0.86 8.58
C PHE A 77 -15.98 1.80 9.11
N MET A 78 -15.66 3.08 9.29
CA MET A 78 -16.64 4.10 9.66
C MET A 78 -17.34 4.67 8.42
N VAL A 79 -16.65 4.64 7.27
CA VAL A 79 -17.15 5.22 6.01
C VAL A 79 -17.85 4.18 5.14
N TYR A 80 -17.32 2.96 5.08
CA TYR A 80 -17.80 1.91 4.17
C TYR A 80 -18.43 0.73 4.94
N THR A 81 -19.36 0.05 4.30
CA THR A 81 -19.95 -1.18 4.85
C THR A 81 -18.91 -2.32 4.86
N LEU A 82 -18.98 -3.19 5.86
CA LEU A 82 -18.08 -4.34 6.00
C LEU A 82 -18.11 -5.25 4.75
N THR A 83 -19.30 -5.48 4.20
CA THR A 83 -19.50 -6.28 2.98
C THR A 83 -18.76 -5.67 1.80
N SER A 84 -18.80 -4.33 1.68
CA SER A 84 -18.13 -3.60 0.61
C SER A 84 -16.60 -3.69 0.75
N ILE A 85 -16.09 -3.47 1.97
CA ILE A 85 -14.66 -3.62 2.27
C ILE A 85 -14.17 -5.03 1.91
N ALA A 86 -14.88 -6.07 2.34
CA ALA A 86 -14.51 -7.45 2.05
C ALA A 86 -14.57 -7.76 0.55
N SER A 87 -15.64 -7.37 -0.14
CA SER A 87 -15.79 -7.61 -1.58
C SER A 87 -14.69 -6.94 -2.39
N VAL A 88 -14.40 -5.65 -2.10
CA VAL A 88 -13.35 -4.90 -2.78
C VAL A 88 -11.97 -5.47 -2.46
N PHE A 89 -11.74 -5.94 -1.22
CA PHE A 89 -10.49 -6.60 -0.85
C PHE A 89 -10.24 -7.85 -1.72
N PHE A 90 -11.23 -8.71 -1.91
CA PHE A 90 -11.08 -9.90 -2.75
C PHE A 90 -10.92 -9.55 -4.23
N ILE A 91 -11.62 -8.53 -4.74
CA ILE A 91 -11.42 -8.03 -6.10
C ILE A 91 -9.98 -7.53 -6.27
N THR A 92 -9.50 -6.73 -5.31
CA THR A 92 -8.11 -6.24 -5.31
C THR A 92 -7.13 -7.39 -5.29
N ALA A 93 -7.34 -8.39 -4.43
CA ALA A 93 -6.46 -9.55 -4.32
C ALA A 93 -6.41 -10.36 -5.64
N GLY A 94 -7.54 -10.52 -6.31
CA GLY A 94 -7.61 -11.15 -7.62
C GLY A 94 -6.85 -10.38 -8.70
N LEU A 95 -7.14 -9.08 -8.82
CA LEU A 95 -6.46 -8.20 -9.80
C LEU A 95 -4.96 -8.13 -9.54
N PHE A 96 -4.56 -7.90 -8.28
CA PHE A 96 -3.17 -7.88 -7.86
C PHE A 96 -2.46 -9.20 -8.16
N GLY A 97 -3.08 -10.34 -7.82
CA GLY A 97 -2.50 -11.66 -8.06
C GLY A 97 -2.26 -11.94 -9.55
N VAL A 98 -3.24 -11.60 -10.40
CA VAL A 98 -3.10 -11.73 -11.86
C VAL A 98 -1.96 -10.85 -12.38
N MET A 99 -1.89 -9.58 -11.96
CA MET A 99 -0.85 -8.66 -12.44
C MET A 99 0.54 -9.02 -11.92
N ALA A 100 0.65 -9.45 -10.67
CA ALA A 100 1.90 -9.96 -10.12
C ALA A 100 2.37 -11.21 -10.88
N PHE A 101 1.46 -12.12 -11.21
CA PHE A 101 1.77 -13.32 -12.01
C PHE A 101 2.22 -12.96 -13.43
N ILE A 102 1.55 -12.01 -14.09
CA ILE A 102 1.97 -11.50 -15.41
C ILE A 102 3.37 -10.88 -15.31
N GLY A 103 3.62 -10.01 -14.33
CA GLY A 103 4.94 -9.40 -14.12
C GLY A 103 6.04 -10.44 -13.87
N TYR A 104 5.74 -11.47 -13.07
CA TYR A 104 6.69 -12.56 -12.79
C TYR A 104 7.00 -13.41 -14.03
N THR A 105 6.02 -13.69 -14.88
CA THR A 105 6.15 -14.63 -16.00
C THR A 105 6.53 -13.98 -17.32
N THR A 106 6.23 -12.68 -17.52
CA THR A 106 6.51 -11.99 -18.77
C THR A 106 8.01 -11.96 -19.09
N LYS A 107 8.31 -12.09 -20.37
CA LYS A 107 9.68 -11.93 -20.93
C LYS A 107 9.92 -10.52 -21.47
N THR A 108 8.86 -9.73 -21.62
CA THR A 108 8.96 -8.33 -22.06
C THR A 108 9.50 -7.48 -20.92
N ASP A 109 10.51 -6.67 -21.18
CA ASP A 109 11.07 -5.74 -20.21
C ASP A 109 10.06 -4.60 -19.94
N LEU A 110 9.59 -4.52 -18.69
CA LEU A 110 8.63 -3.53 -18.23
C LEU A 110 9.29 -2.24 -17.72
N THR A 111 10.61 -2.11 -17.78
CA THR A 111 11.35 -0.97 -17.21
C THR A 111 10.90 0.37 -17.78
N SER A 112 10.66 0.46 -19.09
CA SER A 112 10.19 1.68 -19.73
C SER A 112 8.78 2.07 -19.27
N ILE A 113 7.90 1.09 -19.16
CA ILE A 113 6.52 1.28 -18.67
C ILE A 113 6.56 1.69 -17.19
N GLY A 114 7.39 1.03 -16.38
CA GLY A 114 7.57 1.34 -14.96
C GLY A 114 8.00 2.79 -14.72
N LYS A 115 8.89 3.34 -15.55
CA LYS A 115 9.27 4.77 -15.46
C LYS A 115 8.08 5.70 -15.69
N VAL A 116 7.26 5.42 -16.69
CA VAL A 116 6.05 6.23 -16.98
C VAL A 116 5.03 6.12 -15.84
N LEU A 117 4.81 4.91 -15.33
CA LEU A 117 3.90 4.68 -14.20
C LEU A 117 4.39 5.38 -12.92
N PHE A 118 5.70 5.39 -12.67
CA PHE A 118 6.27 6.12 -11.55
C PHE A 118 6.07 7.64 -11.66
N MET A 119 6.22 8.21 -12.86
CA MET A 119 5.89 9.62 -13.09
C MET A 119 4.40 9.90 -12.87
N ALA A 120 3.53 8.99 -13.33
CA ALA A 120 2.09 9.10 -13.08
C ALA A 120 1.75 8.98 -11.58
N LEU A 121 2.45 8.13 -10.83
CA LEU A 121 2.32 8.03 -9.38
C LEU A 121 2.66 9.36 -8.68
N ILE A 122 3.74 10.02 -9.08
CA ILE A 122 4.07 11.37 -8.56
C ILE A 122 2.93 12.35 -8.86
N GLY A 123 2.37 12.29 -10.06
CA GLY A 123 1.20 13.10 -10.44
C GLY A 123 -0.03 12.83 -9.54
N ILE A 124 -0.31 11.57 -9.24
CA ILE A 124 -1.38 11.16 -8.30
C ILE A 124 -1.14 11.74 -6.91
N VAL A 125 0.07 11.62 -6.38
CA VAL A 125 0.42 12.17 -5.06
C VAL A 125 0.23 13.67 -5.02
N LEU A 126 0.73 14.41 -6.02
CA LEU A 126 0.55 15.86 -6.11
C LEU A 126 -0.93 16.24 -6.22
N ALA A 127 -1.70 15.55 -7.08
CA ALA A 127 -3.13 15.79 -7.23
C ALA A 127 -3.89 15.52 -5.93
N THR A 128 -3.50 14.48 -5.17
CA THR A 128 -4.09 14.17 -3.87
C THR A 128 -3.79 15.27 -2.85
N ILE A 129 -2.54 15.75 -2.79
CA ILE A 129 -2.16 16.87 -1.91
C ILE A 129 -2.94 18.14 -2.26
N VAL A 130 -3.02 18.48 -3.53
CA VAL A 130 -3.80 19.65 -3.99
C VAL A 130 -5.27 19.48 -3.62
N ASN A 131 -5.81 18.27 -3.74
CA ASN A 131 -7.20 18.00 -3.42
C ASN A 131 -7.54 18.09 -1.93
N LEU A 132 -6.56 17.94 -1.03
CA LEU A 132 -6.77 18.21 0.41
C LEU A 132 -7.19 19.67 0.67
N PHE A 133 -6.78 20.60 -0.17
CA PHE A 133 -7.14 22.01 -0.06
C PHE A 133 -8.40 22.38 -0.85
N ILE A 134 -8.66 21.70 -1.98
CA ILE A 134 -9.80 21.96 -2.85
C ILE A 134 -11.06 21.24 -2.37
N GLY A 135 -10.91 20.02 -1.85
CA GLY A 135 -12.03 19.17 -1.38
C GLY A 135 -12.94 18.66 -2.51
N SER A 136 -12.44 18.57 -3.76
CA SER A 136 -13.24 18.16 -4.92
C SER A 136 -13.48 16.65 -4.94
N SER A 137 -14.75 16.24 -4.86
CA SER A 137 -15.17 14.84 -5.03
C SER A 137 -14.87 14.30 -6.43
N MET A 138 -15.04 15.15 -7.47
CA MET A 138 -14.74 14.80 -8.85
C MET A 138 -13.25 14.52 -9.04
N LEU A 139 -12.37 15.36 -8.49
CA LEU A 139 -10.93 15.15 -8.56
C LEU A 139 -10.52 13.86 -7.82
N ASN A 140 -11.11 13.58 -6.65
CA ASN A 140 -10.91 12.31 -5.94
C ASN A 140 -11.26 11.09 -6.81
N MET A 141 -12.37 11.16 -7.54
CA MET A 141 -12.81 10.06 -8.41
C MET A 141 -11.88 9.87 -9.60
N ILE A 142 -11.47 10.96 -10.27
CA ILE A 142 -10.52 10.92 -11.39
C ILE A 142 -9.17 10.33 -10.93
N VAL A 143 -8.64 10.80 -9.80
CA VAL A 143 -7.41 10.27 -9.20
C VAL A 143 -7.55 8.79 -8.89
N SER A 144 -8.71 8.33 -8.45
CA SER A 144 -8.95 6.91 -8.15
C SER A 144 -8.94 6.05 -9.41
N TYR A 145 -9.59 6.46 -10.49
CA TYR A 145 -9.55 5.73 -11.76
C TYR A 145 -8.14 5.64 -12.35
N ILE A 146 -7.42 6.77 -12.38
CA ILE A 146 -6.03 6.79 -12.83
C ILE A 146 -5.17 5.93 -11.90
N GLY A 147 -5.38 6.02 -10.59
CA GLY A 147 -4.66 5.25 -9.59
C GLY A 147 -4.81 3.73 -9.76
N VAL A 148 -6.02 3.24 -10.07
CA VAL A 148 -6.21 1.81 -10.37
C VAL A 148 -5.34 1.36 -11.54
N VAL A 149 -5.31 2.12 -12.63
CA VAL A 149 -4.48 1.79 -13.81
C VAL A 149 -3.00 1.81 -13.44
N VAL A 150 -2.55 2.84 -12.72
CA VAL A 150 -1.16 3.02 -12.33
C VAL A 150 -0.70 1.92 -11.38
N PHE A 151 -1.42 1.65 -10.29
CA PHE A 151 -1.01 0.62 -9.32
C PHE A 151 -1.15 -0.80 -9.87
N THR A 152 -2.10 -1.05 -10.77
CA THR A 152 -2.20 -2.31 -11.52
C THR A 152 -0.94 -2.54 -12.36
N GLY A 153 -0.51 -1.52 -13.10
CA GLY A 153 0.72 -1.58 -13.90
C GLY A 153 1.99 -1.67 -13.04
N LEU A 154 2.07 -0.90 -11.94
CA LEU A 154 3.19 -0.97 -10.99
C LEU A 154 3.31 -2.35 -10.37
N THR A 155 2.22 -3.00 -9.99
CA THR A 155 2.24 -4.38 -9.47
C THR A 155 2.95 -5.34 -10.42
N ALA A 156 2.70 -5.27 -11.73
CA ALA A 156 3.39 -6.09 -12.71
C ALA A 156 4.87 -5.73 -12.84
N TYR A 157 5.16 -4.44 -12.96
CA TYR A 157 6.54 -3.94 -13.06
C TYR A 157 7.37 -4.31 -11.83
N ASP A 158 6.85 -4.05 -10.62
CA ASP A 158 7.58 -4.31 -9.39
C ASP A 158 7.75 -5.82 -9.14
N SER A 159 6.77 -6.65 -9.52
CA SER A 159 6.91 -8.11 -9.49
C SER A 159 8.05 -8.59 -10.41
N GLN A 160 8.17 -8.02 -11.62
CA GLN A 160 9.27 -8.34 -12.53
C GLN A 160 10.61 -7.86 -11.96
N LYS A 161 10.66 -6.62 -11.47
CA LYS A 161 11.85 -6.01 -10.88
C LYS A 161 12.37 -6.83 -9.70
N ILE A 162 11.50 -7.20 -8.76
CA ILE A 162 11.86 -7.99 -7.58
C ILE A 162 12.40 -9.37 -8.02
N LYS A 163 11.71 -10.02 -8.96
CA LYS A 163 12.18 -11.28 -9.54
C LYS A 163 13.62 -11.15 -10.06
N ASN A 164 13.89 -10.14 -10.88
CA ASN A 164 15.23 -9.94 -11.48
C ASN A 164 16.28 -9.67 -10.40
N MET A 165 15.99 -8.82 -9.41
CA MET A 165 16.91 -8.56 -8.29
C MET A 165 17.23 -9.82 -7.48
N LEU A 166 16.25 -10.72 -7.28
CA LEU A 166 16.46 -11.99 -6.58
C LEU A 166 17.25 -13.01 -7.42
N TYR A 167 17.13 -12.96 -8.75
CA TYR A 167 17.94 -13.82 -9.64
C TYR A 167 19.40 -13.36 -9.74
N GLU A 168 19.67 -12.07 -9.56
CA GLU A 168 21.02 -11.50 -9.59
C GLU A 168 21.77 -11.67 -8.26
N ALA A 169 21.07 -12.02 -7.19
CA ALA A 169 21.67 -12.26 -5.87
C ALA A 169 22.31 -13.66 -5.83
N ASP A 170 23.64 -13.72 -5.72
CA ASP A 170 24.42 -14.96 -5.85
C ASP A 170 24.33 -15.95 -4.69
N ASP A 171 23.89 -15.50 -3.48
CA ASP A 171 23.82 -16.35 -2.28
C ASP A 171 22.60 -16.00 -1.41
N MET A 172 22.10 -17.01 -0.66
CA MET A 172 21.05 -16.85 0.36
C MET A 172 21.58 -16.12 1.61
N ASP A 173 22.20 -14.97 1.42
CA ASP A 173 22.77 -14.15 2.47
C ASP A 173 21.76 -13.10 3.01
N GLU A 174 22.23 -12.26 3.92
CA GLU A 174 21.45 -11.15 4.48
C GLU A 174 21.03 -10.14 3.39
N GLY A 175 21.79 -10.02 2.30
CA GLY A 175 21.50 -9.16 1.15
C GLY A 175 20.23 -9.59 0.44
N MET A 176 20.07 -10.87 0.13
CA MET A 176 18.86 -11.42 -0.48
C MET A 176 17.63 -11.24 0.42
N GLN A 177 17.79 -11.44 1.74
CA GLN A 177 16.69 -11.21 2.69
C GLN A 177 16.23 -9.73 2.68
N LYS A 178 17.15 -8.79 2.61
CA LYS A 178 16.86 -7.35 2.50
C LYS A 178 16.14 -7.00 1.19
N ILE A 179 16.57 -7.58 0.07
CA ILE A 179 15.91 -7.41 -1.23
C ILE A 179 14.47 -7.95 -1.16
N ALA A 180 14.28 -9.16 -0.64
CA ALA A 180 12.97 -9.76 -0.48
C ALA A 180 12.04 -8.93 0.42
N LEU A 181 12.61 -8.33 1.47
CA LEU A 181 11.86 -7.46 2.38
C LEU A 181 11.45 -6.16 1.72
N LEU A 182 12.35 -5.47 1.01
CA LEU A 182 12.03 -4.29 0.22
C LEU A 182 10.98 -4.58 -0.84
N GLY A 183 11.12 -5.70 -1.55
CA GLY A 183 10.11 -6.15 -2.51
C GLY A 183 8.76 -6.42 -1.86
N SER A 184 8.76 -7.03 -0.68
CA SER A 184 7.54 -7.26 0.09
C SER A 184 6.87 -5.96 0.53
N LEU A 185 7.64 -4.94 0.93
CA LEU A 185 7.14 -3.61 1.27
C LEU A 185 6.57 -2.90 0.03
N THR A 186 7.28 -2.92 -1.09
CA THR A 186 6.82 -2.30 -2.34
C THR A 186 5.48 -2.90 -2.79
N LEU A 187 5.39 -4.22 -2.89
CA LEU A 187 4.16 -4.91 -3.27
C LEU A 187 3.02 -4.72 -2.25
N TYR A 188 3.36 -4.57 -0.97
CA TYR A 188 2.38 -4.23 0.06
C TYR A 188 1.78 -2.84 -0.19
N LEU A 189 2.62 -1.84 -0.50
CA LEU A 189 2.19 -0.48 -0.79
C LEU A 189 1.30 -0.44 -2.06
N ASP A 190 1.70 -1.16 -3.11
CA ASP A 190 0.90 -1.27 -4.33
C ASP A 190 -0.48 -1.85 -4.03
N PHE A 191 -0.54 -2.93 -3.23
CA PHE A 191 -1.80 -3.57 -2.85
C PHE A 191 -2.71 -2.63 -2.07
N ILE A 192 -2.19 -1.98 -1.02
CA ILE A 192 -2.98 -1.07 -0.17
C ILE A 192 -3.51 0.11 -0.99
N ASN A 193 -2.66 0.71 -1.83
CA ASN A 193 -3.10 1.82 -2.67
C ASN A 193 -4.14 1.38 -3.71
N LEU A 194 -3.93 0.25 -4.37
CA LEU A 194 -4.91 -0.32 -5.31
C LEU A 194 -6.25 -0.59 -4.61
N PHE A 195 -6.20 -1.20 -3.42
CA PHE A 195 -7.39 -1.45 -2.59
C PHE A 195 -8.14 -0.16 -2.25
N LEU A 196 -7.44 0.87 -1.79
CA LEU A 196 -8.07 2.16 -1.45
C LEU A 196 -8.67 2.86 -2.65
N MET A 197 -8.02 2.80 -3.83
CA MET A 197 -8.56 3.36 -5.07
C MET A 197 -9.81 2.60 -5.51
N LEU A 198 -9.80 1.27 -5.47
CA LEU A 198 -10.96 0.44 -5.79
C LEU A 198 -12.09 0.62 -4.77
N LEU A 199 -11.76 0.74 -3.48
CA LEU A 199 -12.76 0.98 -2.44
C LEU A 199 -13.45 2.32 -2.61
N ARG A 200 -12.74 3.35 -3.07
CA ARG A 200 -13.31 4.66 -3.38
C ARG A 200 -14.24 4.63 -4.59
N ILE A 201 -13.99 3.75 -5.56
CA ILE A 201 -14.82 3.61 -6.78
C ILE A 201 -16.05 2.73 -6.52
N PHE A 202 -15.86 1.60 -5.85
CA PHE A 202 -16.89 0.55 -5.72
C PHE A 202 -17.46 0.41 -4.30
N GLY A 203 -16.90 1.14 -3.34
CA GLY A 203 -17.33 1.07 -1.95
C GLY A 203 -18.69 1.71 -1.74
N ASN A 204 -19.59 0.99 -1.05
CA ASN A 204 -20.85 1.55 -0.60
C ASN A 204 -20.66 2.20 0.76
N ASN A 205 -21.04 3.47 0.86
CA ASN A 205 -21.00 4.20 2.10
C ASN A 205 -21.96 3.57 3.13
N ARG A 206 -21.59 3.71 4.38
CA ARG A 206 -22.42 3.34 5.52
C ARG A 206 -23.37 4.50 5.78
N ASP A 207 -24.69 4.23 5.71
CA ASP A 207 -25.75 5.18 6.04
C ASP A 207 -25.74 5.52 7.54
#